data_57fe8fc0763e14b4fc07ed9a374fa878
#
_entry.id   57fe8fc0763e14b4fc07ed9a374fa878
#
_cell.length_a   1.000
_cell.length_b   1.000
_cell.length_c   1.000
_cell.angle_alpha   90.00
_cell.angle_beta   90.00
_cell.angle_gamma   90.00
#
_symmetry.space_group_name_H-M   'P 1'
#
loop_
_entity.id
_entity.type
_entity.pdbx_description
1 polymer ?
#
loop_
_entity_poly.entity_id
_entity_poly.type
_entity_poly.pdbx_seq_one_letter_code
_entity_poly.pdbx_strand_id
1 'polypeptide(L)'
;MLKLILALILSLAGVLVLGPRVIPVLRKLKFGQTVYELGPQSHKTKQGTPTMGGLMFVLTTCLAAAVFTGNWYGKWDFTLALIGVSLLTMLVGFVDDYIKVVKKRNLGLIWWQKVVAQVVISLAFSWYCYRSPMVGSSVIVPFFNVEWDLGVFYVPLMTLAMIFMVNSANLQDGLDGLLSSVSVIGSSAWGLIAVFVTLAGASV
;
A
#
# COMPACT_ATOMS: atom_id res chain seq x y z
N MET A 1 -15.16 -1.83 -17.33
CA MET A 1 -16.03 -1.19 -16.32
C MET A 1 -16.59 -2.19 -15.30
N LEU A 2 -17.41 -3.17 -15.70
CA LEU A 2 -18.05 -4.12 -14.75
C LEU A 2 -17.05 -4.79 -13.79
N LYS A 3 -15.92 -5.28 -14.27
CA LYS A 3 -14.95 -5.98 -13.44
C LYS A 3 -14.21 -5.04 -12.45
N LEU A 4 -13.99 -3.77 -12.79
CA LEU A 4 -13.46 -2.79 -11.83
C LEU A 4 -14.45 -2.56 -10.69
N ILE A 5 -15.73 -2.44 -11.00
CA ILE A 5 -16.80 -2.34 -10.01
C ILE A 5 -16.87 -3.59 -9.14
N LEU A 6 -16.80 -4.78 -9.77
CA LEU A 6 -16.80 -6.05 -9.03
C LEU A 6 -15.56 -6.21 -8.15
N ALA A 7 -14.37 -5.77 -8.59
CA ALA A 7 -13.15 -5.77 -7.78
C ALA A 7 -13.30 -4.84 -6.57
N LEU A 8 -13.84 -3.65 -6.77
CA LEU A 8 -14.13 -2.71 -5.68
C LEU A 8 -15.12 -3.32 -4.67
N ILE A 9 -16.23 -3.89 -5.16
CA ILE A 9 -17.23 -4.53 -4.31
C ILE A 9 -16.63 -5.71 -3.55
N LEU A 10 -15.83 -6.55 -4.19
CA LEU A 10 -15.21 -7.71 -3.56
C LEU A 10 -14.24 -7.28 -2.45
N SER A 11 -13.37 -6.30 -2.72
CA SER A 11 -12.40 -5.82 -1.72
C SER A 11 -13.12 -5.15 -0.53
N LEU A 12 -14.12 -4.32 -0.80
CA LEU A 12 -14.92 -3.66 0.24
C LEU A 12 -15.71 -4.68 1.08
N ALA A 13 -16.43 -5.59 0.43
CA ALA A 13 -17.17 -6.66 1.12
C ALA A 13 -16.23 -7.53 1.96
N GLY A 14 -15.06 -7.86 1.43
CA GLY A 14 -14.04 -8.61 2.16
C GLY A 14 -13.64 -7.92 3.46
N VAL A 15 -13.35 -6.63 3.43
CA VAL A 15 -13.01 -5.85 4.64
C VAL A 15 -14.19 -5.79 5.61
N LEU A 16 -15.40 -5.53 5.13
CA LEU A 16 -16.61 -5.47 5.95
C LEU A 16 -16.95 -6.80 6.63
N VAL A 17 -16.68 -7.92 5.96
CA VAL A 17 -16.90 -9.28 6.50
C VAL A 17 -15.78 -9.69 7.47
N LEU A 18 -14.53 -9.37 7.14
CA LEU A 18 -13.36 -9.74 7.96
C LEU A 18 -13.25 -8.85 9.20
N GLY A 19 -13.56 -7.56 9.10
CA GLY A 19 -13.40 -6.60 10.18
C GLY A 19 -14.05 -7.05 11.50
N PRO A 20 -15.34 -7.36 11.54
CA PRO A 20 -16.03 -7.82 12.76
C PRO A 20 -15.45 -9.10 13.37
N ARG A 21 -14.74 -9.92 12.57
CA ARG A 21 -14.12 -11.16 13.03
C ARG A 21 -12.68 -10.96 13.49
N VAL A 22 -11.90 -10.20 12.74
CA VAL A 22 -10.46 -10.01 13.00
C VAL A 22 -10.22 -9.02 14.13
N ILE A 23 -10.96 -7.90 14.18
CA ILE A 23 -10.78 -6.88 15.23
C ILE A 23 -10.93 -7.45 16.65
N PRO A 24 -11.96 -8.26 16.97
CA PRO A 24 -12.06 -8.87 18.30
C PRO A 24 -10.91 -9.82 18.62
N VAL A 25 -10.39 -10.55 17.61
CA VAL A 25 -9.23 -11.44 17.78
C VAL A 25 -7.99 -10.63 18.12
N LEU A 26 -7.72 -9.55 17.38
CA LEU A 26 -6.60 -8.65 17.65
C LEU A 26 -6.70 -8.03 19.05
N ARG A 27 -7.91 -7.64 19.48
CA ARG A 27 -8.15 -7.14 20.84
C ARG A 27 -7.87 -8.19 21.90
N LYS A 28 -8.34 -9.44 21.71
CA LYS A 28 -8.12 -10.56 22.67
C LYS A 28 -6.63 -10.89 22.81
N LEU A 29 -5.88 -10.82 21.72
CA LEU A 29 -4.44 -11.04 21.71
C LEU A 29 -3.66 -9.87 22.33
N LYS A 30 -4.37 -8.83 22.82
CA LYS A 30 -3.78 -7.59 23.38
C LYS A 30 -2.82 -6.90 22.39
N PHE A 31 -3.09 -7.01 21.10
CA PHE A 31 -2.40 -6.25 20.06
C PHE A 31 -2.90 -4.79 20.04
N GLY A 32 -2.72 -4.09 21.17
CA GLY A 32 -3.10 -2.70 21.34
C GLY A 32 -1.88 -1.78 21.37
N GLN A 33 -2.07 -0.57 20.88
CA GLN A 33 -1.03 0.47 20.95
C GLN A 33 -0.67 0.79 22.40
N THR A 34 0.61 0.77 22.72
CA THR A 34 1.16 1.44 23.91
C THR A 34 1.44 2.89 23.54
N VAL A 35 0.71 3.81 24.16
CA VAL A 35 0.91 5.24 23.93
C VAL A 35 2.10 5.72 24.74
N TYR A 36 2.91 6.60 24.13
CA TYR A 36 4.06 7.22 24.79
C TYR A 36 3.59 8.09 25.97
N GLU A 37 4.14 7.87 27.17
CA GLU A 37 3.68 8.52 28.42
C GLU A 37 3.79 10.04 28.40
N LEU A 38 4.76 10.58 27.66
CA LEU A 38 5.00 12.01 27.47
C LEU A 38 4.21 12.63 26.29
N GLY A 39 3.36 11.83 25.62
CA GLY A 39 2.54 12.30 24.51
C GLY A 39 1.36 13.16 24.97
N PRO A 40 0.76 13.95 24.04
CA PRO A 40 -0.46 14.73 24.32
C PRO A 40 -1.55 13.89 24.94
N GLN A 41 -2.33 14.48 25.86
CA GLN A 41 -3.41 13.75 26.56
C GLN A 41 -4.46 13.16 25.61
N SER A 42 -4.70 13.79 24.46
CA SER A 42 -5.57 13.29 23.40
C SER A 42 -5.13 11.93 22.84
N HIS A 43 -3.85 11.58 22.92
CA HIS A 43 -3.35 10.29 22.49
C HIS A 43 -3.59 9.17 23.50
N LYS A 44 -3.83 9.49 24.78
CA LYS A 44 -4.12 8.52 25.84
C LYS A 44 -5.46 7.81 25.60
N THR A 45 -6.41 8.44 24.92
CA THR A 45 -7.70 7.84 24.55
C THR A 45 -7.56 6.70 23.54
N LYS A 46 -6.43 6.63 22.82
CA LYS A 46 -6.10 5.58 21.84
C LYS A 46 -5.43 4.34 22.45
N GLN A 47 -5.19 4.36 23.76
CA GLN A 47 -4.57 3.21 24.43
C GLN A 47 -5.47 1.98 24.30
N GLY A 48 -4.91 0.88 23.77
CA GLY A 48 -5.66 -0.35 23.50
C GLY A 48 -6.37 -0.43 22.15
N THR A 49 -6.24 0.58 21.29
CA THR A 49 -6.69 0.47 19.89
C THR A 49 -5.92 -0.66 19.19
N PRO A 50 -6.61 -1.63 18.55
CA PRO A 50 -5.92 -2.74 17.88
C PRO A 50 -5.06 -2.22 16.72
N THR A 51 -3.83 -2.72 16.64
CA THR A 51 -2.92 -2.53 15.51
C THR A 51 -3.09 -3.65 14.49
N MET A 52 -2.35 -3.59 13.37
CA MET A 52 -2.35 -4.61 12.30
C MET A 52 -3.63 -4.68 11.46
N GLY A 53 -4.46 -3.63 11.48
CA GLY A 53 -5.66 -3.56 10.63
C GLY A 53 -5.35 -3.63 9.12
N GLY A 54 -4.14 -3.25 8.74
CA GLY A 54 -3.64 -3.32 7.37
C GLY A 54 -3.70 -4.70 6.72
N LEU A 55 -3.60 -5.78 7.52
CA LEU A 55 -3.73 -7.15 7.02
C LEU A 55 -5.05 -7.36 6.28
N MET A 56 -6.15 -6.83 6.79
CA MET A 56 -7.48 -7.07 6.20
C MET A 56 -7.59 -6.43 4.82
N PHE A 57 -7.29 -5.15 4.69
CA PHE A 57 -7.48 -4.46 3.42
C PHE A 57 -6.44 -4.86 2.36
N VAL A 58 -5.19 -5.11 2.73
CA VAL A 58 -4.18 -5.55 1.76
C VAL A 58 -4.52 -6.94 1.22
N LEU A 59 -4.89 -7.89 2.08
CA LEU A 59 -5.25 -9.23 1.64
C LEU A 59 -6.49 -9.23 0.75
N THR A 60 -7.53 -8.47 1.11
CA THR A 60 -8.75 -8.40 0.29
C THR A 60 -8.51 -7.70 -1.04
N THR A 61 -7.67 -6.65 -1.07
CA THR A 61 -7.31 -5.97 -2.32
C THR A 61 -6.45 -6.87 -3.21
N CYS A 62 -5.46 -7.57 -2.65
CA CYS A 62 -4.65 -8.54 -3.40
C CYS A 62 -5.52 -9.69 -3.98
N LEU A 63 -6.48 -10.18 -3.21
CA LEU A 63 -7.44 -11.19 -3.68
C LEU A 63 -8.29 -10.65 -4.84
N ALA A 64 -8.83 -9.44 -4.70
CA ALA A 64 -9.60 -8.82 -5.77
C ALA A 64 -8.76 -8.60 -7.02
N ALA A 65 -7.51 -8.14 -6.87
CA ALA A 65 -6.57 -8.01 -7.96
C ALA A 65 -6.29 -9.37 -8.64
N ALA A 66 -6.02 -10.41 -7.89
CA ALA A 66 -5.78 -11.75 -8.43
C ALA A 66 -6.99 -12.27 -9.23
N VAL A 67 -8.21 -12.11 -8.71
CA VAL A 67 -9.43 -12.61 -9.36
C VAL A 67 -9.76 -11.83 -10.62
N PHE A 68 -9.64 -10.52 -10.61
CA PHE A 68 -10.17 -9.69 -11.69
C PHE A 68 -9.12 -9.19 -12.69
N THR A 69 -7.82 -9.13 -12.34
CA THR A 69 -6.78 -8.61 -13.22
C THR A 69 -6.08 -9.71 -14.00
N GLY A 70 -5.76 -10.82 -13.36
CA GLY A 70 -4.97 -11.90 -13.95
C GLY A 70 -5.59 -12.53 -15.19
N ASN A 71 -6.91 -12.73 -15.20
CA ASN A 71 -7.63 -13.37 -16.31
C ASN A 71 -7.90 -12.43 -17.50
N TRP A 72 -7.58 -11.15 -17.42
CA TRP A 72 -8.09 -10.21 -18.41
C TRP A 72 -7.11 -9.81 -19.49
N TYR A 73 -5.84 -9.70 -19.13
CA TYR A 73 -4.82 -9.17 -20.04
C TYR A 73 -3.77 -10.23 -20.44
N GLY A 74 -3.90 -11.46 -19.95
CA GLY A 74 -2.85 -12.48 -20.13
C GLY A 74 -1.50 -12.09 -19.52
N LYS A 75 -1.50 -11.03 -18.68
CA LYS A 75 -0.28 -10.42 -18.11
C LYS A 75 -0.23 -10.63 -16.60
N TRP A 76 -0.26 -11.88 -16.19
CA TRP A 76 -0.11 -12.27 -14.80
C TRP A 76 1.16 -11.73 -14.16
N ASP A 77 2.24 -11.60 -14.93
CA ASP A 77 3.55 -11.19 -14.41
C ASP A 77 3.48 -9.84 -13.70
N PHE A 78 2.83 -8.84 -14.30
CA PHE A 78 2.71 -7.51 -13.68
C PHE A 78 1.76 -7.51 -12.47
N THR A 79 0.65 -8.25 -12.55
CA THR A 79 -0.29 -8.40 -11.43
C THR A 79 0.38 -9.10 -10.25
N LEU A 80 1.16 -10.17 -10.50
CA LEU A 80 1.91 -10.87 -9.47
C LEU A 80 3.00 -9.99 -8.86
N ALA A 81 3.67 -9.16 -9.65
CA ALA A 81 4.64 -8.22 -9.13
C ALA A 81 4.00 -7.16 -8.21
N LEU A 82 2.83 -6.63 -8.58
CA LEU A 82 2.07 -5.70 -7.72
C LEU A 82 1.58 -6.35 -6.43
N ILE A 83 1.05 -7.56 -6.51
CA ILE A 83 0.65 -8.34 -5.34
C ILE A 83 1.87 -8.63 -4.47
N GLY A 84 2.98 -9.03 -5.08
CA GLY A 84 4.22 -9.35 -4.38
C GLY A 84 4.76 -8.15 -3.60
N VAL A 85 4.87 -6.98 -4.23
CA VAL A 85 5.35 -5.77 -3.54
C VAL A 85 4.39 -5.33 -2.43
N SER A 86 3.08 -5.48 -2.63
CA SER A 86 2.07 -5.15 -1.62
C SER A 86 2.16 -6.08 -0.41
N LEU A 87 2.33 -7.37 -0.62
CA LEU A 87 2.48 -8.36 0.45
C LEU A 87 3.81 -8.20 1.20
N LEU A 88 4.91 -7.92 0.49
CA LEU A 88 6.21 -7.70 1.11
C LEU A 88 6.23 -6.43 1.96
N THR A 89 5.66 -5.33 1.49
CA THR A 89 5.54 -4.09 2.27
C THR A 89 4.60 -4.27 3.47
N MET A 90 3.48 -4.98 3.29
CA MET A 90 2.59 -5.37 4.39
C MET A 90 3.35 -6.20 5.45
N LEU A 91 4.18 -7.15 5.03
CA LEU A 91 4.96 -7.98 5.94
C LEU A 91 5.94 -7.16 6.77
N VAL A 92 6.61 -6.17 6.18
CA VAL A 92 7.49 -5.26 6.93
C VAL A 92 6.71 -4.48 7.99
N GLY A 93 5.54 -3.93 7.65
CA GLY A 93 4.66 -3.24 8.60
C GLY A 93 4.14 -4.18 9.69
N PHE A 94 3.74 -5.39 9.31
CA PHE A 94 3.30 -6.42 10.26
C PHE A 94 4.39 -6.78 11.27
N VAL A 95 5.63 -7.00 10.81
CA VAL A 95 6.77 -7.33 11.68
C VAL A 95 7.08 -6.16 12.61
N ASP A 96 7.03 -4.92 12.13
CA ASP A 96 7.21 -3.71 12.93
C ASP A 96 6.20 -3.65 14.09
N ASP A 97 4.91 -3.85 13.79
CA ASP A 97 3.85 -3.83 14.80
C ASP A 97 3.92 -5.06 15.73
N TYR A 98 4.21 -6.23 15.19
CA TYR A 98 4.37 -7.45 15.98
C TYR A 98 5.47 -7.30 17.05
N ILE A 99 6.62 -6.72 16.69
CA ILE A 99 7.71 -6.46 17.62
C ILE A 99 7.27 -5.49 18.74
N LYS A 100 6.53 -4.43 18.40
CA LYS A 100 5.99 -3.49 19.41
C LYS A 100 5.10 -4.19 20.42
N VAL A 101 4.21 -5.04 19.94
CA VAL A 101 3.25 -5.77 20.79
C VAL A 101 3.94 -6.81 21.67
N VAL A 102 4.78 -7.67 21.08
CA VAL A 102 5.46 -8.74 21.83
C VAL A 102 6.43 -8.20 22.86
N LYS A 103 7.19 -7.16 22.49
CA LYS A 103 8.15 -6.51 23.40
C LYS A 103 7.51 -5.47 24.32
N LYS A 104 6.21 -5.21 24.19
CA LYS A 104 5.45 -4.22 24.98
C LYS A 104 6.15 -2.85 25.02
N ARG A 105 6.63 -2.39 23.86
CA ARG A 105 7.34 -1.13 23.72
C ARG A 105 6.83 -0.35 22.50
N ASN A 106 7.05 0.96 22.49
CA ASN A 106 6.61 1.84 21.38
C ASN A 106 7.51 1.74 20.14
N LEU A 107 8.68 1.13 20.25
CA LEU A 107 9.64 0.96 19.16
C LEU A 107 9.51 -0.45 18.56
N GLY A 108 9.18 -0.52 17.28
CA GLY A 108 9.16 -1.73 16.47
C GLY A 108 10.56 -2.10 15.96
N LEU A 109 10.69 -2.21 14.65
CA LEU A 109 11.98 -2.35 13.96
C LEU A 109 12.84 -1.10 14.22
N ILE A 110 14.15 -1.29 14.31
CA ILE A 110 15.08 -0.18 14.35
C ILE A 110 15.00 0.53 12.99
N TRP A 111 15.11 1.87 12.99
CA TRP A 111 14.87 2.69 11.80
C TRP A 111 15.65 2.22 10.57
N TRP A 112 16.91 1.84 10.71
CA TRP A 112 17.73 1.35 9.59
C TRP A 112 17.26 0.00 9.04
N GLN A 113 16.75 -0.93 9.90
CA GLN A 113 16.21 -2.22 9.47
C GLN A 113 14.97 -2.01 8.59
N LYS A 114 14.10 -1.08 9.00
CA LYS A 114 12.93 -0.69 8.22
C LYS A 114 13.32 -0.08 6.87
N VAL A 115 14.29 0.84 6.88
CA VAL A 115 14.78 1.48 5.64
C VAL A 115 15.43 0.46 4.72
N VAL A 116 16.28 -0.43 5.21
CA VAL A 116 16.92 -1.47 4.39
C VAL A 116 15.87 -2.38 3.74
N ALA A 117 14.87 -2.83 4.51
CA ALA A 117 13.79 -3.64 3.94
C ALA A 117 13.02 -2.89 2.84
N GLN A 118 12.69 -1.62 3.07
CA GLN A 118 12.02 -0.77 2.09
C GLN A 118 12.90 -0.56 0.83
N VAL A 119 14.19 -0.31 0.99
CA VAL A 119 15.13 -0.16 -0.14
C VAL A 119 15.17 -1.43 -0.98
N VAL A 120 15.33 -2.60 -0.35
CA VAL A 120 15.40 -3.88 -1.07
C VAL A 120 14.12 -4.14 -1.88
N ILE A 121 12.95 -3.97 -1.25
CA ILE A 121 11.66 -4.19 -1.91
C ILE A 121 11.45 -3.18 -3.05
N SER A 122 11.70 -1.89 -2.79
CA SER A 122 11.50 -0.83 -3.78
C SER A 122 12.48 -0.95 -4.94
N LEU A 123 13.74 -1.30 -4.68
CA LEU A 123 14.77 -1.52 -5.69
C LEU A 123 14.40 -2.70 -6.60
N ALA A 124 13.99 -3.82 -6.01
CA ALA A 124 13.58 -5.00 -6.78
C ALA A 124 12.38 -4.70 -7.67
N PHE A 125 11.37 -3.99 -7.15
CA PHE A 125 10.19 -3.62 -7.93
C PHE A 125 10.52 -2.58 -9.01
N SER A 126 11.30 -1.55 -8.69
CA SER A 126 11.73 -0.54 -9.67
C SER A 126 12.57 -1.16 -10.79
N TRP A 127 13.43 -2.11 -10.47
CA TRP A 127 14.19 -2.87 -11.46
C TRP A 127 13.28 -3.73 -12.35
N TYR A 128 12.28 -4.39 -11.77
CA TYR A 128 11.29 -5.14 -12.52
C TYR A 128 10.52 -4.21 -13.49
N CYS A 129 10.06 -3.05 -13.04
CA CYS A 129 9.39 -2.07 -13.88
C CYS A 129 10.26 -1.57 -15.03
N TYR A 130 11.52 -1.25 -14.73
CA TYR A 130 12.52 -0.84 -15.74
C TYR A 130 12.71 -1.88 -16.84
N ARG A 131 12.72 -3.16 -16.48
CA ARG A 131 12.88 -4.28 -17.43
C ARG A 131 11.58 -4.68 -18.12
N SER A 132 10.46 -4.23 -17.63
CA SER A 132 9.14 -4.58 -18.16
C SER A 132 8.86 -3.81 -19.46
N PRO A 133 8.49 -4.50 -20.55
CA PRO A 133 8.05 -3.83 -21.79
C PRO A 133 6.79 -2.97 -21.62
N MET A 134 6.05 -3.16 -20.53
CA MET A 134 4.82 -2.40 -20.24
C MET A 134 5.08 -1.05 -19.59
N VAL A 135 6.19 -0.88 -18.89
CA VAL A 135 6.50 0.30 -18.11
C VAL A 135 7.72 1.01 -18.70
N GLY A 136 8.87 0.31 -18.79
CA GLY A 136 10.11 0.88 -19.32
C GLY A 136 10.73 1.91 -18.38
N SER A 137 11.47 2.84 -18.97
CA SER A 137 12.22 3.89 -18.28
C SER A 137 11.66 5.31 -18.53
N SER A 138 10.61 5.43 -19.33
CA SER A 138 10.00 6.71 -19.65
C SER A 138 9.03 7.17 -18.57
N VAL A 139 9.10 8.45 -18.23
CA VAL A 139 8.19 9.11 -17.29
C VAL A 139 7.53 10.31 -17.99
N ILE A 140 6.22 10.38 -17.89
CA ILE A 140 5.47 11.52 -18.38
C ILE A 140 5.62 12.67 -17.40
N VAL A 141 6.15 13.81 -17.86
CA VAL A 141 6.26 15.01 -17.04
C VAL A 141 4.89 15.71 -17.01
N PRO A 142 4.23 15.80 -15.84
CA PRO A 142 2.93 16.43 -15.72
C PRO A 142 2.97 17.87 -16.24
N PHE A 143 1.88 18.33 -16.84
CA PHE A 143 1.66 19.67 -17.41
C PHE A 143 2.39 19.97 -18.73
N PHE A 144 3.52 19.33 -19.02
CA PHE A 144 4.28 19.58 -20.25
C PHE A 144 3.97 18.57 -21.37
N ASN A 145 3.30 17.49 -21.05
CA ASN A 145 3.01 16.37 -21.96
C ASN A 145 4.25 15.87 -22.72
N VAL A 146 5.38 15.86 -22.03
CA VAL A 146 6.68 15.41 -22.55
C VAL A 146 7.04 14.12 -21.87
N GLU A 147 7.46 13.12 -22.63
CA GLU A 147 8.05 11.89 -22.10
C GLU A 147 9.54 12.08 -21.95
N TRP A 148 10.03 11.82 -20.73
CA TRP A 148 11.44 11.75 -20.42
C TRP A 148 11.87 10.29 -20.27
N ASP A 149 12.76 9.86 -21.14
CA ASP A 149 13.45 8.57 -20.92
C ASP A 149 14.59 8.79 -19.92
N LEU A 150 14.41 8.27 -18.72
CA LEU A 150 15.39 8.35 -17.64
C LEU A 150 16.49 7.29 -17.75
N GLY A 151 16.32 6.32 -18.65
CA GLY A 151 17.25 5.19 -18.76
C GLY A 151 17.50 4.53 -17.39
N VAL A 152 18.76 4.27 -17.06
CA VAL A 152 19.15 3.64 -15.77
C VAL A 152 18.75 4.45 -14.54
N PHE A 153 18.64 5.79 -14.65
CA PHE A 153 18.26 6.66 -13.55
C PHE A 153 16.81 6.47 -13.09
N TYR A 154 15.97 5.80 -13.92
CA TYR A 154 14.62 5.40 -13.52
C TYR A 154 14.62 4.58 -12.22
N VAL A 155 15.53 3.61 -12.10
CA VAL A 155 15.57 2.69 -10.97
C VAL A 155 15.82 3.40 -9.63
N PRO A 156 16.88 4.20 -9.46
CA PRO A 156 17.11 4.90 -8.20
C PRO A 156 16.02 5.95 -7.90
N LEU A 157 15.49 6.64 -8.92
CA LEU A 157 14.44 7.63 -8.74
C LEU A 157 13.14 6.99 -8.25
N MET A 158 12.69 5.90 -8.88
CA MET A 158 11.47 5.21 -8.45
C MET A 158 11.63 4.51 -7.11
N THR A 159 12.82 3.96 -6.83
CA THR A 159 13.13 3.42 -5.50
C THR A 159 12.98 4.48 -4.43
N LEU A 160 13.54 5.66 -4.66
CA LEU A 160 13.43 6.79 -3.74
C LEU A 160 11.99 7.26 -3.57
N ALA A 161 11.24 7.41 -4.67
CA ALA A 161 9.84 7.78 -4.66
C ALA A 161 8.99 6.81 -3.82
N MET A 162 9.17 5.50 -4.00
CA MET A 162 8.46 4.48 -3.22
C MET A 162 8.78 4.58 -1.73
N ILE A 163 10.05 4.76 -1.36
CA ILE A 163 10.46 4.91 0.04
C ILE A 163 9.79 6.15 0.65
N PHE A 164 9.79 7.28 -0.06
CA PHE A 164 9.11 8.49 0.39
C PHE A 164 7.61 8.28 0.57
N MET A 165 6.94 7.65 -0.39
CA MET A 165 5.49 7.37 -0.31
C MET A 165 5.15 6.50 0.90
N VAL A 166 5.88 5.39 1.11
CA VAL A 166 5.64 4.48 2.24
C VAL A 166 5.85 5.18 3.59
N ASN A 167 6.91 5.98 3.72
CA ASN A 167 7.17 6.70 4.97
C ASN A 167 6.21 7.87 5.18
N SER A 168 5.81 8.58 4.13
CA SER A 168 4.79 9.63 4.21
C SER A 168 3.43 9.06 4.64
N ALA A 169 3.02 7.93 4.09
CA ALA A 169 1.80 7.24 4.52
C ALA A 169 1.87 6.83 5.99
N ASN A 170 3.02 6.32 6.44
CA ASN A 170 3.21 5.95 7.84
C ASN A 170 3.16 7.17 8.78
N LEU A 171 3.65 8.35 8.36
CA LEU A 171 3.55 9.58 9.13
C LEU A 171 2.11 10.11 9.20
N GLN A 172 1.33 9.96 8.12
CA GLN A 172 -0.07 10.36 8.08
C GLN A 172 -0.97 9.52 9.00
N ASP A 173 -0.56 8.30 9.32
CA ASP A 173 -1.32 7.41 10.22
C ASP A 173 -1.24 7.81 11.71
N GLY A 174 -0.69 8.99 12.00
CA GLY A 174 -0.67 9.58 13.34
C GLY A 174 -2.00 10.16 13.82
N LEU A 175 -2.91 10.51 12.91
CA LEU A 175 -4.22 11.09 13.20
C LEU A 175 -5.34 10.19 12.67
N ASP A 176 -6.39 10.00 13.48
CA ASP A 176 -7.53 9.16 13.11
C ASP A 176 -8.22 9.67 11.84
N GLY A 177 -8.35 8.81 10.86
CA GLY A 177 -9.01 9.11 9.60
C GLY A 177 -8.16 9.85 8.56
N LEU A 178 -6.99 10.41 8.91
CA LEU A 178 -6.18 11.18 7.97
C LEU A 178 -5.66 10.31 6.83
N LEU A 179 -4.94 9.21 7.15
CA LEU A 179 -4.42 8.30 6.15
C LEU A 179 -5.54 7.70 5.28
N SER A 180 -6.62 7.24 5.91
CA SER A 180 -7.74 6.64 5.17
C SER A 180 -8.42 7.64 4.24
N SER A 181 -8.63 8.89 4.66
CA SER A 181 -9.23 9.93 3.82
C SER A 181 -8.34 10.28 2.62
N VAL A 182 -7.04 10.50 2.85
CA VAL A 182 -6.07 10.77 1.78
C VAL A 182 -5.98 9.59 0.82
N SER A 183 -5.96 8.35 1.33
CA SER A 183 -5.92 7.15 0.50
C SER A 183 -7.17 6.98 -0.35
N VAL A 184 -8.36 7.27 0.18
CA VAL A 184 -9.61 7.21 -0.59
C VAL A 184 -9.60 8.24 -1.70
N ILE A 185 -9.22 9.50 -1.41
CA ILE A 185 -9.15 10.57 -2.41
C ILE A 185 -8.13 10.22 -3.51
N GLY A 186 -6.91 9.85 -3.12
CA GLY A 186 -5.85 9.50 -4.06
C GLY A 186 -6.20 8.29 -4.92
N SER A 187 -6.71 7.21 -4.32
CA SER A 187 -7.11 6.00 -5.06
C SER A 187 -8.29 6.28 -6.01
N SER A 188 -9.23 7.13 -5.60
CA SER A 188 -10.36 7.52 -6.45
C SER A 188 -9.88 8.34 -7.64
N ALA A 189 -8.94 9.27 -7.44
CA ALA A 189 -8.35 10.05 -8.52
C ALA A 189 -7.63 9.16 -9.55
N TRP A 190 -6.78 8.25 -9.09
CA TRP A 190 -6.11 7.28 -9.96
C TRP A 190 -7.10 6.35 -10.67
N GLY A 191 -8.16 5.92 -9.99
CA GLY A 191 -9.23 5.13 -10.58
C GLY A 191 -9.94 5.87 -11.71
N LEU A 192 -10.25 7.15 -11.53
CA LEU A 192 -10.83 8.00 -12.56
C LEU A 192 -9.89 8.18 -13.76
N ILE A 193 -8.61 8.48 -13.52
CA ILE A 193 -7.60 8.59 -14.59
C ILE A 193 -7.55 7.29 -15.40
N ALA A 194 -7.49 6.13 -14.75
CA ALA A 194 -7.46 4.84 -15.43
C ALA A 194 -8.71 4.59 -16.28
N VAL A 195 -9.89 4.99 -15.81
CA VAL A 195 -11.15 4.90 -16.57
C VAL A 195 -11.10 5.82 -17.79
N PHE A 196 -10.71 7.08 -17.62
CA PHE A 196 -10.63 8.03 -18.73
C PHE A 196 -9.63 7.59 -19.80
N VAL A 197 -8.43 7.12 -19.41
CA VAL A 197 -7.43 6.61 -20.34
C VAL A 197 -7.95 5.40 -21.11
N THR A 198 -8.66 4.50 -20.42
CA THR A 198 -9.25 3.31 -21.06
C THR A 198 -10.34 3.70 -22.06
N LEU A 199 -11.20 4.66 -21.73
CA LEU A 199 -12.26 5.14 -22.62
C LEU A 199 -11.67 5.89 -23.82
N ALA A 200 -10.66 6.72 -23.62
CA ALA A 200 -9.99 7.44 -24.71
C ALA A 200 -9.26 6.46 -25.66
N GLY A 201 -8.59 5.43 -25.13
CA GLY A 201 -7.95 4.40 -25.96
C GLY A 201 -8.90 3.47 -26.69
N ALA A 202 -10.15 3.35 -26.24
CA ALA A 202 -11.18 2.58 -26.92
C ALA A 202 -11.88 3.34 -28.05
N SER A 203 -11.62 4.67 -28.16
CA SER A 203 -12.20 5.55 -29.18
C SER A 203 -11.27 5.79 -30.38
N VAL A 204 -10.09 5.17 -30.39
CA VAL A 204 -9.12 5.18 -31.50
C VAL A 204 -9.03 3.78 -32.12
#